data_0e601f70761473dbc8ab98c6126b9d0e
#
_entry.id   0e601f70761473dbc8ab98c6126b9d0e
#
_cell.length_a   1.000
_cell.length_b   1.000
_cell.length_c   1.000
_cell.angle_alpha   90.00
_cell.angle_beta   90.00
_cell.angle_gamma   90.00
#
_symmetry.space_group_name_H-M   'P 1'
#
loop_
_entity.id
_entity.type
_entity.pdbx_description
1 polymer ?
#
loop_
_entity_poly.entity_id
_entity_poly.type
_entity_poly.pdbx_seq_one_letter_code
_entity_poly.pdbx_strand_id
1 'polypeptide(L)'
;VNAVEDIRKTANDLISWMKDQAAGKCEIGESAESNMDCLHLETPYAKANVTVYYLEFTICELRVMDRKDENVFYLHFELNDIDHAKSLYSEMLECLLKQKQDNDIHVLLCCTCGLTTSFFTMKLNESAAAMGIKMDFEAVPYDRLYETAASKDIVLLAPQIGYQLKNAKKILTDKAVFAIPAAVFSSYDVLGLINFVRDNVNQPEEEKTAQSEERLSMNEKGGSVLLVSVINMERRTQLAYRVYNGHEILMEKQIVKETYAASDILDVIATVLTLDPEIETVGVVSPGSFIDGKLTYEKANIINFDIRNEIEQRFKRKTVVLNDTDAMALGYSMRERNGAETAFYFLPSGEYAGNIGMSENGMIFGNAGHMGGSQLEGITDIMTFPKNPYALAKTPEGNVILAARYIAGLITFTGCAHVAYYAKMIPDTESLMKELETIIRREYIPEIVKVASIRDYLYDGAMYYIENRKDQ
;
A
#
# COMPACT_ATOMS: atom_id res chain seq x y z
N VAL A 1 31.21 25.16 58.20
CA VAL A 1 29.74 25.14 57.98
C VAL A 1 29.39 26.05 56.79
N ASN A 2 29.93 27.27 56.68
CA ASN A 2 29.59 28.23 55.63
C ASN A 2 30.02 27.77 54.19
N ALA A 3 31.17 27.11 54.07
CA ALA A 3 31.68 26.72 52.75
C ALA A 3 30.84 25.60 52.07
N VAL A 4 30.30 24.64 52.82
CA VAL A 4 29.47 23.57 52.30
C VAL A 4 28.07 24.09 51.93
N GLU A 5 27.53 25.06 52.66
CA GLU A 5 26.25 25.69 52.34
C GLU A 5 26.34 26.57 51.06
N ASP A 6 27.46 27.26 50.85
CA ASP A 6 27.71 28.06 49.65
C ASP A 6 27.87 27.15 48.39
N ILE A 7 28.56 26.02 48.52
CA ILE A 7 28.75 25.06 47.45
C ILE A 7 27.39 24.41 47.05
N ARG A 8 26.58 24.00 48.04
CA ARG A 8 25.25 23.45 47.80
C ARG A 8 24.31 24.45 47.12
N LYS A 9 24.38 25.72 47.49
CA LYS A 9 23.63 26.78 46.86
C LYS A 9 24.00 26.94 45.38
N THR A 10 25.30 26.97 45.10
CA THR A 10 25.82 27.05 43.72
C THR A 10 25.41 25.84 42.87
N ALA A 11 25.43 24.62 43.44
CA ALA A 11 24.97 23.43 42.77
C ALA A 11 23.46 23.46 42.49
N ASN A 12 22.64 23.92 43.44
CA ASN A 12 21.20 24.07 43.26
C ASN A 12 20.83 25.10 42.16
N ASP A 13 21.58 26.23 42.11
CA ASP A 13 21.41 27.23 41.04
C ASP A 13 21.77 26.63 39.67
N LEU A 14 22.80 25.79 39.58
CA LEU A 14 23.17 25.05 38.37
C LEU A 14 22.11 24.02 37.98
N ILE A 15 21.61 23.22 38.90
CA ILE A 15 20.53 22.24 38.66
C ILE A 15 19.27 22.94 38.18
N SER A 16 18.91 24.09 38.79
CA SER A 16 17.76 24.89 38.34
C SER A 16 17.92 25.36 36.89
N TRP A 17 19.10 25.86 36.54
CA TRP A 17 19.42 26.25 35.17
C TRP A 17 19.34 25.05 34.21
N MET A 18 19.86 23.88 34.60
CA MET A 18 19.78 22.64 33.79
C MET A 18 18.36 22.23 33.51
N LYS A 19 17.44 22.35 34.49
CA LYS A 19 16.00 22.07 34.31
C LYS A 19 15.38 23.02 33.29
N ASP A 20 15.70 24.33 33.40
CA ASP A 20 15.18 25.33 32.46
C ASP A 20 15.61 25.01 31.01
N GLN A 21 16.84 24.50 30.82
CA GLN A 21 17.32 24.08 29.49
C GLN A 21 16.62 22.82 28.96
N ALA A 22 16.20 21.91 29.83
CA ALA A 22 15.53 20.67 29.49
C ALA A 22 14.00 20.82 29.36
N ALA A 23 13.42 21.90 29.91
CA ALA A 23 11.97 22.13 29.96
C ALA A 23 11.33 22.10 28.57
N GLY A 24 10.25 21.28 28.41
CA GLY A 24 9.54 21.10 27.16
C GLY A 24 10.26 20.24 26.10
N LYS A 25 11.46 19.70 26.44
CA LYS A 25 12.23 18.83 25.52
C LYS A 25 12.26 17.37 25.95
N CYS A 26 12.11 17.10 27.27
CA CYS A 26 12.08 15.76 27.86
C CYS A 26 11.31 15.80 29.19
N GLU A 27 10.97 14.62 29.71
CA GLU A 27 10.42 14.50 31.07
C GLU A 27 11.52 14.75 32.10
N ILE A 28 11.16 15.43 33.20
CA ILE A 28 12.12 15.86 34.24
C ILE A 28 11.68 15.32 35.57
N GLY A 29 12.54 14.55 36.21
CA GLY A 29 12.41 14.03 37.59
C GLY A 29 13.56 14.45 38.45
N GLU A 30 13.37 14.43 39.79
CA GLU A 30 14.41 14.77 40.78
C GLU A 30 14.40 13.78 41.91
N SER A 31 15.59 13.47 42.41
CA SER A 31 15.77 12.80 43.67
C SER A 31 16.94 13.41 44.46
N ALA A 32 16.82 13.49 45.78
CA ALA A 32 17.84 14.06 46.64
C ALA A 32 18.09 13.13 47.82
N GLU A 33 19.36 12.92 48.15
CA GLU A 33 19.82 12.22 49.33
C GLU A 33 20.71 13.14 50.21
N SER A 34 21.17 12.65 51.35
CA SER A 34 21.94 13.45 52.30
C SER A 34 23.25 14.04 51.70
N ASN A 35 23.84 13.32 50.73
CA ASN A 35 25.14 13.63 50.14
C ASN A 35 25.13 13.73 48.61
N MET A 36 23.95 13.65 47.96
CA MET A 36 23.82 13.80 46.52
C MET A 36 22.46 14.33 46.10
N ASP A 37 22.44 15.08 44.99
CA ASP A 37 21.24 15.49 44.28
C ASP A 37 21.32 14.92 42.87
N CYS A 38 20.19 14.39 42.37
CA CYS A 38 20.10 13.80 41.04
C CYS A 38 18.96 14.42 40.25
N LEU A 39 19.25 14.84 39.01
CA LEU A 39 18.29 15.27 38.01
C LEU A 39 18.13 14.14 36.97
N HIS A 40 16.91 13.66 36.80
CA HIS A 40 16.57 12.63 35.85
C HIS A 40 15.90 13.27 34.63
N LEU A 41 16.40 12.94 33.46
CA LEU A 41 15.84 13.41 32.19
C LEU A 41 15.48 12.19 31.36
N GLU A 42 14.24 12.10 30.89
CA GLU A 42 13.77 10.97 30.13
C GLU A 42 13.13 11.40 28.80
N THR A 43 13.53 10.75 27.73
CA THR A 43 12.88 10.82 26.42
C THR A 43 12.31 9.45 26.09
N PRO A 44 11.41 9.31 25.10
CA PRO A 44 10.94 7.99 24.66
C PRO A 44 12.07 7.03 24.23
N TYR A 45 13.30 7.52 24.04
CA TYR A 45 14.41 6.78 23.42
C TYR A 45 15.64 6.60 24.30
N ALA A 46 15.80 7.40 25.33
CA ALA A 46 16.97 7.37 26.20
C ALA A 46 16.69 8.04 27.55
N LYS A 47 17.50 7.71 28.53
CA LYS A 47 17.48 8.31 29.88
C LYS A 47 18.79 8.99 30.15
N ALA A 48 18.76 10.14 30.83
CA ALA A 48 19.95 10.77 31.32
C ALA A 48 19.84 11.08 32.79
N ASN A 49 20.97 11.01 33.49
CA ASN A 49 21.10 11.37 34.89
C ASN A 49 22.22 12.41 35.03
N VAL A 50 21.91 13.46 35.76
CA VAL A 50 22.93 14.41 36.30
C VAL A 50 22.97 14.19 37.77
N THR A 51 24.09 13.71 38.31
CA THR A 51 24.25 13.48 39.73
C THR A 51 25.35 14.38 40.30
N VAL A 52 25.02 15.15 41.32
CA VAL A 52 25.98 16.00 42.06
C VAL A 52 26.25 15.38 43.40
N TYR A 53 27.47 14.93 43.61
CA TYR A 53 27.94 14.35 44.87
C TYR A 53 28.62 15.41 45.74
N TYR A 54 28.21 15.50 47.01
CA TYR A 54 28.76 16.39 48.02
C TYR A 54 29.70 15.60 48.94
N LEU A 55 30.97 15.52 48.54
CA LEU A 55 32.04 14.86 49.26
C LEU A 55 33.00 15.93 49.86
N GLU A 56 34.27 15.59 50.08
CA GLU A 56 35.30 16.58 50.39
C GLU A 56 35.45 17.63 49.29
N PHE A 57 35.13 17.25 48.07
CA PHE A 57 34.99 18.08 46.85
C PHE A 57 33.69 17.69 46.12
N THR A 58 33.12 18.58 45.37
CA THR A 58 31.88 18.37 44.67
C THR A 58 32.15 17.77 43.29
N ILE A 59 31.59 16.60 43.03
CA ILE A 59 31.68 15.91 41.73
C ILE A 59 30.34 15.99 41.02
N CYS A 60 30.36 16.34 39.77
CA CYS A 60 29.21 16.23 38.87
C CYS A 60 29.42 15.06 37.92
N GLU A 61 28.43 14.14 37.85
CA GLU A 61 28.37 13.04 36.92
C GLU A 61 27.24 13.28 35.92
N LEU A 62 27.56 13.14 34.62
CA LEU A 62 26.65 13.25 33.50
C LEU A 62 26.60 11.91 32.78
N ARG A 63 25.41 11.34 32.64
CA ARG A 63 25.24 10.03 32.05
C ARG A 63 24.02 10.02 31.14
N VAL A 64 24.15 9.47 29.91
CA VAL A 64 23.03 9.14 29.02
C VAL A 64 23.08 7.65 28.73
N MET A 65 21.95 6.99 28.88
CA MET A 65 21.75 5.57 28.60
C MET A 65 20.70 5.42 27.50
N ASP A 66 20.93 4.50 26.59
CA ASP A 66 19.95 4.10 25.60
C ASP A 66 18.86 3.18 26.20
N ARG A 67 17.92 2.69 25.36
CA ARG A 67 16.87 1.76 25.79
C ARG A 67 17.38 0.39 26.26
N LYS A 68 18.64 0.05 25.95
CA LYS A 68 19.28 -1.20 26.38
C LYS A 68 20.09 -1.01 27.66
N ASP A 69 19.95 0.17 28.31
CA ASP A 69 20.73 0.59 29.48
C ASP A 69 22.26 0.67 29.22
N GLU A 70 22.68 0.78 27.95
CA GLU A 70 24.07 0.99 27.58
C GLU A 70 24.42 2.49 27.64
N ASN A 71 25.61 2.80 28.19
CA ASN A 71 26.07 4.18 28.26
C ASN A 71 26.45 4.69 26.87
N VAL A 72 25.72 5.69 26.37
CA VAL A 72 26.03 6.41 25.13
C VAL A 72 26.77 7.72 25.37
N PHE A 73 26.69 8.22 26.60
CA PHE A 73 27.46 9.35 27.09
C PHE A 73 27.76 9.13 28.56
N TYR A 74 29.01 9.31 29.00
CA TYR A 74 29.41 9.24 30.39
C TYR A 74 30.57 10.16 30.64
N LEU A 75 30.41 11.07 31.64
CA LEU A 75 31.42 11.99 32.03
C LEU A 75 31.29 12.29 33.55
N HIS A 76 32.39 12.43 34.25
CA HIS A 76 32.40 12.96 35.59
C HIS A 76 33.56 13.95 35.75
N PHE A 77 33.33 15.00 36.53
CA PHE A 77 34.29 16.09 36.75
C PHE A 77 34.07 16.77 38.10
N GLU A 78 35.11 17.44 38.62
CA GLU A 78 35.00 18.25 39.79
C GLU A 78 34.30 19.57 39.45
N LEU A 79 33.30 19.98 40.22
CA LEU A 79 32.51 21.18 40.00
C LEU A 79 33.24 22.46 40.48
N ASN A 80 34.27 22.87 39.76
CA ASN A 80 35.08 24.06 40.07
C ASN A 80 34.74 25.23 39.15
N ASP A 81 34.19 25.00 37.99
CA ASP A 81 33.83 25.99 36.98
C ASP A 81 32.40 25.75 36.48
N ILE A 82 31.53 26.71 36.75
CA ILE A 82 30.12 26.64 36.43
C ILE A 82 29.88 26.77 34.92
N ASP A 83 30.66 27.61 34.23
CA ASP A 83 30.45 27.77 32.76
C ASP A 83 30.93 26.53 32.01
N HIS A 84 32.00 25.88 32.48
CA HIS A 84 32.42 24.59 31.98
C HIS A 84 31.36 23.50 32.21
N ALA A 85 30.78 23.44 33.41
CA ALA A 85 29.69 22.50 33.76
C ALA A 85 28.47 22.71 32.88
N LYS A 86 28.09 23.94 32.58
CA LYS A 86 26.99 24.27 31.65
C LYS A 86 27.27 23.81 30.21
N SER A 87 28.52 23.95 29.75
CA SER A 87 28.93 23.45 28.41
C SER A 87 28.79 21.94 28.32
N LEU A 88 29.33 21.20 29.29
CA LEU A 88 29.27 19.75 29.34
C LEU A 88 27.83 19.24 29.47
N TYR A 89 26.98 19.90 30.26
CA TYR A 89 25.57 19.59 30.32
C TYR A 89 24.85 19.80 28.98
N SER A 90 25.19 20.89 28.29
CA SER A 90 24.61 21.15 26.95
C SER A 90 24.97 20.06 25.96
N GLU A 91 26.21 19.57 25.99
CA GLU A 91 26.65 18.43 25.17
C GLU A 91 25.89 17.12 25.52
N MET A 92 25.72 16.87 26.84
CA MET A 92 24.92 15.72 27.30
C MET A 92 23.46 15.83 26.87
N LEU A 93 22.83 17.00 27.02
CA LEU A 93 21.45 17.25 26.65
C LEU A 93 21.27 17.08 25.11
N GLU A 94 22.21 17.60 24.33
CA GLU A 94 22.23 17.42 22.90
C GLU A 94 22.36 15.93 22.53
N CYS A 95 23.24 15.18 23.22
CA CYS A 95 23.38 13.74 23.07
C CYS A 95 22.07 13.00 23.38
N LEU A 96 21.40 13.33 24.50
CA LEU A 96 20.11 12.78 24.88
C LEU A 96 19.02 13.02 23.81
N LEU A 97 18.95 14.23 23.29
CA LEU A 97 17.96 14.62 22.28
C LEU A 97 18.27 14.05 20.89
N LYS A 98 19.56 13.85 20.57
CA LYS A 98 20.00 13.17 19.33
C LYS A 98 19.70 11.67 19.32
N GLN A 99 19.62 11.01 20.49
CA GLN A 99 19.22 9.59 20.57
C GLN A 99 17.85 9.33 19.89
N LYS A 100 17.07 10.36 19.71
CA LYS A 100 15.82 10.34 18.93
C LYS A 100 15.99 9.93 17.45
N GLN A 101 17.20 10.06 16.89
CA GLN A 101 17.52 9.85 15.47
C GLN A 101 18.39 8.61 15.19
N ASP A 102 19.02 8.01 16.22
CA ASP A 102 20.13 7.08 16.02
C ASP A 102 19.89 5.65 16.49
N ASN A 103 18.67 5.27 16.87
CA ASN A 103 18.35 3.88 17.20
C ASN A 103 18.28 3.06 15.91
N ASP A 104 19.01 1.96 15.86
CA ASP A 104 18.80 0.94 14.86
C ASP A 104 17.38 0.40 15.02
N ILE A 105 16.54 0.64 14.01
CA ILE A 105 15.16 0.15 14.00
C ILE A 105 15.19 -1.26 13.43
N HIS A 106 14.84 -2.25 14.24
CA HIS A 106 14.78 -3.64 13.82
C HIS A 106 13.39 -3.99 13.31
N VAL A 107 13.27 -4.20 12.01
CA VAL A 107 12.01 -4.45 11.31
C VAL A 107 11.90 -5.91 10.90
N LEU A 108 10.82 -6.58 11.30
CA LEU A 108 10.51 -7.95 10.89
C LEU A 108 9.50 -7.95 9.76
N LEU A 109 9.88 -8.46 8.59
CA LEU A 109 8.96 -8.73 7.49
C LEU A 109 8.49 -10.18 7.53
N CYS A 110 7.19 -10.38 7.53
CA CYS A 110 6.59 -11.70 7.59
C CYS A 110 5.72 -11.99 6.37
N CYS A 111 5.87 -13.18 5.77
CA CYS A 111 4.99 -13.67 4.71
C CYS A 111 4.71 -15.17 4.88
N THR A 112 3.95 -15.77 3.98
CA THR A 112 3.55 -17.19 4.06
C THR A 112 4.75 -18.15 4.08
N CYS A 113 5.76 -17.93 3.21
CA CYS A 113 6.88 -18.87 2.99
C CYS A 113 8.27 -18.26 3.21
N GLY A 114 8.39 -16.97 3.49
CA GLY A 114 9.67 -16.29 3.70
C GLY A 114 10.43 -15.90 2.42
N LEU A 115 10.25 -16.57 1.29
CA LEU A 115 11.12 -16.41 0.11
C LEU A 115 11.05 -15.00 -0.52
N THR A 116 9.85 -14.48 -0.75
CA THR A 116 9.65 -13.15 -1.37
C THR A 116 10.09 -12.02 -0.46
N THR A 117 9.81 -12.16 0.84
CA THR A 117 10.25 -11.19 1.86
C THR A 117 11.76 -11.22 2.05
N SER A 118 12.42 -12.38 1.97
CA SER A 118 13.89 -12.48 2.06
C SER A 118 14.59 -11.71 0.95
N PHE A 119 14.08 -11.77 -0.27
CA PHE A 119 14.63 -10.98 -1.37
C PHE A 119 14.40 -9.47 -1.16
N PHE A 120 13.25 -9.10 -0.64
CA PHE A 120 12.94 -7.69 -0.36
C PHE A 120 13.79 -7.15 0.80
N THR A 121 13.98 -7.92 1.89
CA THR A 121 14.84 -7.51 3.01
C THR A 121 16.30 -7.36 2.62
N MET A 122 16.80 -8.20 1.71
CA MET A 122 18.15 -8.03 1.17
C MET A 122 18.32 -6.67 0.50
N LYS A 123 17.38 -6.30 -0.38
CA LYS A 123 17.40 -4.97 -1.03
C LYS A 123 17.23 -3.81 -0.05
N LEU A 124 16.38 -3.97 0.97
CA LEU A 124 16.17 -2.98 2.01
C LEU A 124 17.44 -2.73 2.82
N ASN A 125 18.12 -3.81 3.24
CA ASN A 125 19.36 -3.70 4.01
C ASN A 125 20.51 -3.09 3.17
N GLU A 126 20.67 -3.48 1.91
CA GLU A 126 21.64 -2.88 0.99
C GLU A 126 21.39 -1.37 0.81
N SER A 127 20.14 -0.99 0.62
CA SER A 127 19.77 0.41 0.42
C SER A 127 19.86 1.23 1.71
N ALA A 128 19.45 0.68 2.85
CA ALA A 128 19.58 1.33 4.15
C ALA A 128 21.05 1.62 4.47
N ALA A 129 21.93 0.64 4.25
CA ALA A 129 23.39 0.79 4.42
C ALA A 129 23.96 1.86 3.48
N ALA A 130 23.58 1.87 2.19
CA ALA A 130 24.04 2.84 1.21
C ALA A 130 23.59 4.28 1.52
N MET A 131 22.42 4.44 2.13
CA MET A 131 21.87 5.73 2.54
C MET A 131 22.27 6.16 3.97
N GLY A 132 23.05 5.34 4.69
CA GLY A 132 23.41 5.60 6.08
C GLY A 132 22.20 5.58 7.04
N ILE A 133 21.14 4.83 6.70
CA ILE A 133 19.94 4.70 7.51
C ILE A 133 20.15 3.53 8.46
N LYS A 134 20.00 3.77 9.75
CA LYS A 134 20.11 2.74 10.79
C LYS A 134 18.80 1.97 10.93
N MET A 135 18.51 1.13 9.95
CA MET A 135 17.41 0.16 9.95
C MET A 135 17.93 -1.20 9.56
N ASP A 136 17.51 -2.22 10.27
CA ASP A 136 17.78 -3.62 9.99
C ASP A 136 16.48 -4.36 9.67
N PHE A 137 16.46 -5.08 8.57
CA PHE A 137 15.30 -5.80 8.10
C PHE A 137 15.57 -7.30 8.10
N GLU A 138 14.70 -8.06 8.75
CA GLU A 138 14.74 -9.52 8.76
C GLU A 138 13.45 -10.10 8.19
N ALA A 139 13.54 -11.22 7.46
CA ALA A 139 12.39 -11.90 6.89
C ALA A 139 12.16 -13.24 7.57
N VAL A 140 10.90 -13.52 7.92
CA VAL A 140 10.50 -14.83 8.48
C VAL A 140 9.20 -15.33 7.86
N PRO A 141 9.00 -16.66 7.79
CA PRO A 141 7.70 -17.24 7.51
C PRO A 141 6.76 -17.05 8.71
N TYR A 142 5.44 -17.08 8.45
CA TYR A 142 4.43 -16.76 9.47
C TYR A 142 4.43 -17.70 10.68
N ASP A 143 4.80 -18.94 10.50
CA ASP A 143 4.90 -19.95 11.59
C ASP A 143 5.98 -19.61 12.64
N ARG A 144 6.97 -18.79 12.26
CA ARG A 144 8.05 -18.34 13.15
C ARG A 144 7.89 -16.90 13.63
N LEU A 145 6.81 -16.22 13.23
CA LEU A 145 6.57 -14.81 13.53
C LEU A 145 6.73 -14.49 15.01
N TYR A 146 6.03 -15.23 15.86
CA TYR A 146 5.94 -14.93 17.31
C TYR A 146 7.23 -15.21 18.08
N GLU A 147 8.03 -16.15 17.59
CA GLU A 147 9.34 -16.46 18.18
C GLU A 147 10.35 -15.33 17.89
N THR A 148 10.32 -14.82 16.66
CA THR A 148 11.31 -13.83 16.18
C THR A 148 10.94 -12.40 16.55
N ALA A 149 9.65 -12.09 16.66
CA ALA A 149 9.15 -10.76 16.95
C ALA A 149 9.63 -10.17 18.28
N ALA A 150 9.99 -11.01 19.26
CA ALA A 150 10.40 -10.56 20.60
C ALA A 150 11.58 -9.56 20.57
N SER A 151 12.53 -9.74 19.66
CA SER A 151 13.72 -8.91 19.50
C SER A 151 13.58 -7.76 18.49
N LYS A 152 12.37 -7.50 17.97
CA LYS A 152 12.12 -6.51 16.92
C LYS A 152 11.26 -5.37 17.40
N ASP A 153 11.45 -4.19 16.81
CA ASP A 153 10.70 -2.99 17.15
C ASP A 153 9.38 -2.91 16.37
N ILE A 154 9.40 -3.36 15.12
CA ILE A 154 8.27 -3.32 14.20
C ILE A 154 8.09 -4.67 13.51
N VAL A 155 6.83 -5.06 13.35
CA VAL A 155 6.43 -6.25 12.58
C VAL A 155 5.61 -5.80 11.37
N LEU A 156 6.06 -6.17 10.19
CA LEU A 156 5.39 -5.89 8.92
C LEU A 156 4.88 -7.19 8.30
N LEU A 157 3.57 -7.29 8.13
CA LEU A 157 2.95 -8.41 7.45
C LEU A 157 2.85 -8.13 5.95
N ALA A 158 3.36 -9.04 5.14
CA ALA A 158 3.21 -8.95 3.69
C ALA A 158 1.72 -9.00 3.30
N PRO A 159 1.31 -8.37 2.19
CA PRO A 159 -0.10 -8.29 1.80
C PRO A 159 -0.82 -9.65 1.75
N GLN A 160 -0.10 -10.72 1.41
CA GLN A 160 -0.65 -12.07 1.32
C GLN A 160 -1.14 -12.64 2.66
N ILE A 161 -0.66 -12.10 3.78
CA ILE A 161 -1.04 -12.49 5.14
C ILE A 161 -1.60 -11.31 5.93
N GLY A 162 -2.01 -10.23 5.25
CA GLY A 162 -2.63 -9.05 5.88
C GLY A 162 -3.85 -9.39 6.73
N TYR A 163 -4.58 -10.46 6.38
CA TYR A 163 -5.71 -10.97 7.17
C TYR A 163 -5.32 -11.43 8.59
N GLN A 164 -4.04 -11.70 8.85
CA GLN A 164 -3.54 -12.04 10.18
C GLN A 164 -3.24 -10.81 11.05
N LEU A 165 -3.36 -9.58 10.52
CA LEU A 165 -2.99 -8.36 11.25
C LEU A 165 -3.70 -8.23 12.59
N LYS A 166 -5.03 -8.47 12.63
CA LYS A 166 -5.81 -8.42 13.88
C LYS A 166 -5.33 -9.44 14.91
N ASN A 167 -5.00 -10.64 14.45
CA ASN A 167 -4.52 -11.72 15.32
C ASN A 167 -3.10 -11.42 15.83
N ALA A 168 -2.22 -10.94 14.94
CA ALA A 168 -0.86 -10.55 15.31
C ALA A 168 -0.86 -9.38 16.32
N LYS A 169 -1.68 -8.35 16.13
CA LYS A 169 -1.85 -7.24 17.09
C LYS A 169 -2.38 -7.68 18.47
N LYS A 170 -3.25 -8.70 18.51
CA LYS A 170 -3.75 -9.24 19.79
C LYS A 170 -2.69 -10.00 20.58
N ILE A 171 -1.74 -10.63 19.88
CA ILE A 171 -0.69 -11.45 20.51
C ILE A 171 0.53 -10.59 20.80
N LEU A 172 0.92 -9.70 19.88
CA LEU A 172 2.08 -8.82 19.99
C LEU A 172 1.64 -7.42 20.47
N THR A 173 1.08 -7.36 21.69
CA THR A 173 0.50 -6.14 22.26
C THR A 173 1.54 -5.05 22.58
N ASP A 174 2.80 -5.44 22.74
CA ASP A 174 3.96 -4.58 23.01
C ASP A 174 4.72 -4.15 21.74
N LYS A 175 4.23 -4.52 20.55
CA LYS A 175 4.91 -4.28 19.27
C LYS A 175 4.03 -3.49 18.31
N ALA A 176 4.68 -2.64 17.52
CA ALA A 176 4.03 -1.97 16.40
C ALA A 176 3.87 -2.96 15.23
N VAL A 177 2.64 -3.36 14.92
CA VAL A 177 2.33 -4.34 13.86
C VAL A 177 1.52 -3.69 12.76
N PHE A 178 2.01 -3.75 11.51
CA PHE A 178 1.37 -3.18 10.33
C PHE A 178 1.32 -4.15 9.16
N ALA A 179 0.38 -3.94 8.24
CA ALA A 179 0.42 -4.58 6.92
C ALA A 179 1.23 -3.70 5.95
N ILE A 180 2.09 -4.31 5.16
CA ILE A 180 2.83 -3.60 4.11
C ILE A 180 1.84 -3.19 3.02
N PRO A 181 1.81 -1.92 2.58
CA PRO A 181 0.98 -1.51 1.45
C PRO A 181 1.26 -2.37 0.21
N ALA A 182 0.21 -2.86 -0.45
CA ALA A 182 0.34 -3.81 -1.56
C ALA A 182 1.17 -3.23 -2.72
N ALA A 183 1.04 -1.94 -3.02
CA ALA A 183 1.81 -1.24 -4.05
C ALA A 183 3.32 -1.25 -3.72
N VAL A 184 3.69 -0.95 -2.48
CA VAL A 184 5.08 -0.95 -2.00
C VAL A 184 5.69 -2.35 -2.08
N PHE A 185 4.93 -3.37 -1.67
CA PHE A 185 5.41 -4.75 -1.68
C PHE A 185 5.54 -5.33 -3.09
N SER A 186 4.58 -5.07 -3.98
CA SER A 186 4.55 -5.63 -5.34
C SER A 186 5.64 -5.06 -6.25
N SER A 187 6.01 -3.80 -6.05
CA SER A 187 7.07 -3.12 -6.81
C SER A 187 8.45 -3.24 -6.17
N TYR A 188 8.57 -3.87 -5.01
CA TYR A 188 9.78 -3.84 -4.17
C TYR A 188 10.28 -2.41 -3.92
N ASP A 189 9.34 -1.50 -3.64
CA ASP A 189 9.66 -0.09 -3.41
C ASP A 189 10.36 0.09 -2.05
N VAL A 190 11.68 0.10 -2.12
CA VAL A 190 12.57 0.22 -0.95
C VAL A 190 12.36 1.55 -0.23
N LEU A 191 12.31 2.66 -0.98
CA LEU A 191 12.13 3.99 -0.40
C LEU A 191 10.74 4.14 0.22
N GLY A 192 9.71 3.65 -0.46
CA GLY A 192 8.34 3.65 0.04
C GLY A 192 8.22 2.87 1.35
N LEU A 193 8.90 1.72 1.50
CA LEU A 193 8.84 0.94 2.74
C LEU A 193 9.65 1.59 3.88
N ILE A 194 10.82 2.13 3.60
CA ILE A 194 11.62 2.85 4.62
C ILE A 194 10.86 4.07 5.14
N ASN A 195 10.22 4.85 4.26
CA ASN A 195 9.40 5.98 4.66
C ASN A 195 8.16 5.52 5.45
N PHE A 196 7.49 4.46 5.00
CA PHE A 196 6.37 3.87 5.74
C PHE A 196 6.75 3.48 7.17
N VAL A 197 7.91 2.86 7.36
CA VAL A 197 8.44 2.53 8.69
C VAL A 197 8.66 3.79 9.53
N ARG A 198 9.35 4.81 8.97
CA ARG A 198 9.63 6.08 9.67
C ARG A 198 8.36 6.81 10.11
N ASP A 199 7.37 6.88 9.22
CA ASP A 199 6.11 7.59 9.49
C ASP A 199 5.32 6.91 10.63
N ASN A 200 5.42 5.58 10.74
CA ASN A 200 4.70 4.81 11.74
C ASN A 200 5.45 4.65 13.09
N VAL A 201 6.78 4.83 13.11
CA VAL A 201 7.56 4.83 14.37
C VAL A 201 7.40 6.13 15.14
N ASN A 202 7.24 7.26 14.45
CA ASN A 202 7.31 8.60 15.05
C ASN A 202 5.95 9.19 15.48
N GLN A 203 4.83 8.45 15.35
CA GLN A 203 3.51 8.95 15.76
C GLN A 203 3.23 8.67 17.23
N PRO A 204 2.79 9.67 18.04
CA PRO A 204 2.33 9.46 19.42
C PRO A 204 1.11 8.53 19.48
N GLU A 205 0.99 7.73 20.54
CA GLU A 205 -0.11 6.76 20.71
C GLU A 205 -1.50 7.39 20.71
N GLU A 206 -1.64 8.65 21.17
CA GLU A 206 -2.91 9.38 21.20
C GLU A 206 -3.43 9.75 19.80
N GLU A 207 -2.55 10.05 18.83
CA GLU A 207 -2.97 10.29 17.44
C GLU A 207 -3.33 8.98 16.71
N LYS A 208 -2.74 7.84 17.12
CA LYS A 208 -3.09 6.51 16.56
C LYS A 208 -4.52 6.09 16.92
N THR A 209 -4.96 6.44 18.14
CA THR A 209 -6.31 6.09 18.62
C THR A 209 -7.36 6.97 17.93
N ALA A 210 -7.13 8.28 17.82
CA ALA A 210 -8.06 9.20 17.17
C ALA A 210 -8.22 8.95 15.66
N GLN A 211 -7.11 8.72 14.94
CA GLN A 211 -7.15 8.37 13.50
C GLN A 211 -7.70 6.98 13.24
N SER A 212 -7.50 6.02 14.16
CA SER A 212 -8.10 4.68 14.06
C SER A 212 -9.60 4.71 14.38
N GLU A 213 -10.04 5.53 15.32
CA GLU A 213 -11.46 5.72 15.64
C GLU A 213 -12.21 6.50 14.55
N GLU A 214 -11.59 7.52 13.94
CA GLU A 214 -12.16 8.24 12.81
C GLU A 214 -12.23 7.36 11.54
N ARG A 215 -11.19 6.52 11.28
CA ARG A 215 -11.22 5.51 10.22
C ARG A 215 -12.19 4.37 10.52
N LEU A 216 -12.33 3.94 11.77
CA LEU A 216 -13.31 2.94 12.20
C LEU A 216 -14.74 3.49 12.09
N SER A 217 -15.00 4.78 12.40
CA SER A 217 -16.31 5.40 12.24
C SER A 217 -16.70 5.65 10.77
N MET A 218 -15.74 5.79 9.87
CA MET A 218 -15.97 5.80 8.41
C MET A 218 -16.16 4.38 7.83
N ASN A 219 -15.58 3.35 8.45
CA ASN A 219 -15.69 1.95 8.00
C ASN A 219 -17.00 1.24 8.42
N GLU A 220 -17.84 1.85 9.26
CA GLU A 220 -19.11 1.23 9.71
C GLU A 220 -20.21 1.18 8.62
N LYS A 221 -19.94 1.60 7.37
CA LYS A 221 -20.91 1.56 6.26
C LYS A 221 -20.60 0.61 5.10
N GLY A 222 -19.47 -0.08 5.09
CA GLY A 222 -19.13 -1.03 4.03
C GLY A 222 -19.14 -2.45 4.55
N GLY A 223 -20.07 -3.30 4.11
CA GLY A 223 -20.07 -4.74 4.37
C GLY A 223 -18.80 -5.44 3.79
N SER A 224 -18.54 -6.67 4.22
CA SER A 224 -17.43 -7.45 3.69
C SER A 224 -17.70 -7.88 2.23
N VAL A 225 -16.75 -7.66 1.33
CA VAL A 225 -16.86 -7.90 -0.11
C VAL A 225 -15.76 -8.83 -0.60
N LEU A 226 -16.13 -9.88 -1.33
CA LEU A 226 -15.22 -10.70 -2.13
C LEU A 226 -15.29 -10.23 -3.59
N LEU A 227 -14.18 -9.77 -4.16
CA LEU A 227 -14.04 -9.53 -5.59
C LEU A 227 -13.20 -10.63 -6.23
N VAL A 228 -13.78 -11.33 -7.19
CA VAL A 228 -13.09 -12.31 -8.03
C VAL A 228 -12.93 -11.72 -9.43
N SER A 229 -11.70 -11.66 -9.93
CA SER A 229 -11.40 -11.13 -11.26
C SER A 229 -10.74 -12.17 -12.15
N VAL A 230 -11.11 -12.14 -13.41
CA VAL A 230 -10.50 -12.92 -14.49
C VAL A 230 -9.80 -11.95 -15.43
N ILE A 231 -8.52 -12.12 -15.65
CA ILE A 231 -7.71 -11.28 -16.54
C ILE A 231 -7.01 -12.15 -17.56
N ASN A 232 -7.22 -11.84 -18.83
CA ASN A 232 -6.54 -12.54 -19.92
C ASN A 232 -5.08 -12.11 -20.00
N MET A 233 -4.21 -13.09 -20.08
CA MET A 233 -2.79 -12.97 -20.40
C MET A 233 -2.55 -13.68 -21.74
N GLU A 234 -1.43 -13.37 -22.39
CA GLU A 234 -1.09 -13.83 -23.76
C GLU A 234 -1.40 -15.31 -24.06
N ARG A 235 -1.17 -16.22 -23.11
CA ARG A 235 -1.42 -17.67 -23.25
C ARG A 235 -2.02 -18.29 -22.00
N ARG A 236 -2.40 -17.49 -21.05
CA ARG A 236 -2.88 -17.93 -19.73
C ARG A 236 -3.98 -17.00 -19.25
N THR A 237 -4.73 -17.48 -18.32
CA THR A 237 -5.73 -16.69 -17.62
C THR A 237 -5.31 -16.55 -16.17
N GLN A 238 -5.35 -15.35 -15.67
CA GLN A 238 -5.16 -15.07 -14.26
C GLN A 238 -6.53 -14.97 -13.60
N LEU A 239 -6.81 -15.87 -12.68
CA LEU A 239 -7.92 -15.80 -11.75
C LEU A 239 -7.38 -15.19 -10.45
N ALA A 240 -7.85 -14.04 -10.08
CA ALA A 240 -7.39 -13.36 -8.87
C ALA A 240 -8.57 -12.94 -8.01
N TYR A 241 -8.36 -12.78 -6.70
CA TYR A 241 -9.39 -12.27 -5.83
C TYR A 241 -8.84 -11.39 -4.71
N ARG A 242 -9.68 -10.46 -4.27
CA ARG A 242 -9.49 -9.63 -3.08
C ARG A 242 -10.69 -9.75 -2.15
N VAL A 243 -10.43 -9.82 -0.86
CA VAL A 243 -11.46 -9.70 0.18
C VAL A 243 -11.29 -8.34 0.83
N TYR A 244 -12.37 -7.59 0.89
CA TYR A 244 -12.43 -6.26 1.48
C TYR A 244 -13.28 -6.26 2.75
N ASN A 245 -12.91 -5.41 3.70
CA ASN A 245 -13.77 -4.96 4.80
C ASN A 245 -13.81 -3.44 4.73
N GLY A 246 -14.92 -2.88 4.23
CA GLY A 246 -14.93 -1.52 3.75
C GLY A 246 -13.90 -1.34 2.63
N HIS A 247 -12.98 -0.39 2.79
CA HIS A 247 -11.90 -0.15 1.82
C HIS A 247 -10.58 -0.90 2.12
N GLU A 248 -10.52 -1.62 3.24
CA GLU A 248 -9.32 -2.38 3.63
C GLU A 248 -9.27 -3.72 2.92
N ILE A 249 -8.14 -4.02 2.27
CA ILE A 249 -7.90 -5.33 1.65
C ILE A 249 -7.42 -6.30 2.73
N LEU A 250 -8.27 -7.26 3.09
CA LEU A 250 -7.92 -8.29 4.08
C LEU A 250 -7.16 -9.46 3.48
N MET A 251 -7.43 -9.79 2.22
CA MET A 251 -6.83 -10.93 1.53
C MET A 251 -6.71 -10.65 0.04
N GLU A 252 -5.60 -11.08 -0.55
CA GLU A 252 -5.41 -11.06 -1.99
C GLU A 252 -4.66 -12.31 -2.44
N LYS A 253 -5.14 -12.96 -3.51
CA LYS A 253 -4.48 -14.09 -4.17
C LYS A 253 -4.63 -14.07 -5.67
N GLN A 254 -3.71 -14.74 -6.35
CA GLN A 254 -3.74 -14.96 -7.80
C GLN A 254 -3.44 -16.43 -8.12
N ILE A 255 -4.16 -16.95 -9.08
CA ILE A 255 -3.99 -18.29 -9.63
C ILE A 255 -3.83 -18.12 -11.13
N VAL A 256 -2.75 -18.64 -11.70
CA VAL A 256 -2.52 -18.62 -13.15
C VAL A 256 -2.85 -19.98 -13.73
N LYS A 257 -3.73 -20.00 -14.72
CA LYS A 257 -4.20 -21.21 -15.40
C LYS A 257 -3.98 -21.08 -16.91
N GLU A 258 -3.81 -22.20 -17.60
CA GLU A 258 -3.77 -22.21 -19.08
C GLU A 258 -5.15 -21.94 -19.66
N THR A 259 -6.16 -22.52 -19.04
CA THR A 259 -7.57 -22.32 -19.36
C THR A 259 -8.37 -22.18 -18.07
N TYR A 260 -9.53 -21.57 -18.11
CA TYR A 260 -10.43 -21.56 -16.98
C TYR A 260 -11.87 -21.87 -17.45
N ALA A 261 -12.69 -22.30 -16.48
CA ALA A 261 -14.10 -22.54 -16.65
C ALA A 261 -14.90 -21.75 -15.60
N ALA A 262 -16.19 -21.58 -15.78
CA ALA A 262 -17.06 -20.94 -14.80
C ALA A 262 -17.00 -21.63 -13.42
N SER A 263 -16.78 -22.95 -13.39
CA SER A 263 -16.57 -23.70 -12.14
C SER A 263 -15.37 -23.22 -11.33
N ASP A 264 -14.30 -22.76 -11.97
CA ASP A 264 -13.10 -22.26 -11.25
C ASP A 264 -13.41 -20.99 -10.46
N ILE A 265 -14.28 -20.12 -10.98
CA ILE A 265 -14.77 -18.94 -10.26
C ILE A 265 -15.59 -19.37 -9.04
N LEU A 266 -16.51 -20.33 -9.24
CA LEU A 266 -17.35 -20.85 -8.16
C LEU A 266 -16.55 -21.55 -7.06
N ASP A 267 -15.49 -22.27 -7.42
CA ASP A 267 -14.61 -22.97 -6.47
C ASP A 267 -13.78 -21.98 -5.63
N VAL A 268 -13.30 -20.89 -6.24
CA VAL A 268 -12.65 -19.79 -5.51
C VAL A 268 -13.63 -19.15 -4.52
N ILE A 269 -14.85 -18.85 -4.97
CA ILE A 269 -15.89 -18.27 -4.10
C ILE A 269 -16.21 -19.21 -2.93
N ALA A 270 -16.44 -20.51 -3.21
CA ALA A 270 -16.70 -21.52 -2.19
C ALA A 270 -15.58 -21.61 -1.15
N THR A 271 -14.34 -21.62 -1.62
CA THR A 271 -13.16 -21.69 -0.76
C THR A 271 -13.05 -20.46 0.15
N VAL A 272 -13.20 -19.26 -0.42
CA VAL A 272 -13.06 -18.01 0.34
C VAL A 272 -14.20 -17.85 1.33
N LEU A 273 -15.44 -18.15 0.97
CA LEU A 273 -16.60 -18.12 1.88
C LEU A 273 -16.51 -19.13 3.03
N THR A 274 -15.77 -20.23 2.83
CA THR A 274 -15.48 -21.17 3.91
C THR A 274 -14.47 -20.59 4.92
N LEU A 275 -13.52 -19.78 4.45
CA LEU A 275 -12.50 -19.12 5.27
C LEU A 275 -13.06 -17.87 5.98
N ASP A 276 -13.94 -17.14 5.30
CA ASP A 276 -14.57 -15.92 5.80
C ASP A 276 -16.09 -15.94 5.48
N PRO A 277 -16.90 -16.53 6.36
CA PRO A 277 -18.35 -16.61 6.19
C PRO A 277 -19.08 -15.27 6.38
N GLU A 278 -18.40 -14.22 6.87
CA GLU A 278 -18.98 -12.89 7.07
C GLU A 278 -19.05 -12.05 5.77
N ILE A 279 -18.50 -12.54 4.68
CA ILE A 279 -18.60 -11.88 3.37
C ILE A 279 -20.07 -11.78 2.97
N GLU A 280 -20.55 -10.56 2.72
CA GLU A 280 -21.94 -10.26 2.38
C GLU A 280 -22.17 -10.18 0.88
N THR A 281 -21.19 -9.65 0.14
CA THR A 281 -21.30 -9.39 -1.29
C THR A 281 -20.17 -10.08 -2.05
N VAL A 282 -20.52 -10.69 -3.19
CA VAL A 282 -19.56 -11.26 -4.13
C VAL A 282 -19.61 -10.46 -5.43
N GLY A 283 -18.48 -9.90 -5.82
CA GLY A 283 -18.28 -9.29 -7.14
C GLY A 283 -17.52 -10.22 -8.06
N VAL A 284 -17.97 -10.37 -9.29
CA VAL A 284 -17.26 -11.09 -10.34
C VAL A 284 -16.96 -10.15 -11.49
N VAL A 285 -15.67 -9.99 -11.80
CA VAL A 285 -15.19 -9.19 -12.93
C VAL A 285 -14.54 -10.12 -13.95
N SER A 286 -15.06 -10.16 -15.15
CA SER A 286 -14.60 -11.10 -16.18
C SER A 286 -14.58 -10.45 -17.57
N PRO A 287 -13.64 -10.82 -18.43
CA PRO A 287 -13.78 -10.58 -19.86
C PRO A 287 -15.03 -11.29 -20.42
N GLY A 288 -15.47 -10.83 -21.58
CA GLY A 288 -16.71 -11.30 -22.20
C GLY A 288 -17.88 -10.37 -21.96
N SER A 289 -19.06 -10.74 -22.43
CA SER A 289 -20.27 -9.94 -22.29
C SER A 289 -21.15 -10.43 -21.15
N PHE A 290 -21.79 -9.49 -20.47
CA PHE A 290 -22.80 -9.76 -19.47
C PHE A 290 -24.16 -9.21 -19.93
N ILE A 291 -25.07 -10.10 -20.29
CA ILE A 291 -26.42 -9.75 -20.69
C ILE A 291 -27.39 -10.37 -19.67
N ASP A 292 -28.20 -9.56 -19.03
CA ASP A 292 -29.13 -9.99 -17.97
C ASP A 292 -28.46 -10.83 -16.87
N GLY A 293 -27.20 -10.51 -16.51
CA GLY A 293 -26.43 -11.24 -15.51
C GLY A 293 -25.80 -12.55 -16.01
N LYS A 294 -25.96 -12.87 -17.30
CA LYS A 294 -25.41 -14.08 -17.90
C LYS A 294 -24.10 -13.77 -18.61
N LEU A 295 -23.07 -14.53 -18.29
CA LEU A 295 -21.73 -14.41 -18.88
C LEU A 295 -21.65 -15.20 -20.18
N THR A 296 -21.22 -14.56 -21.25
CA THR A 296 -20.74 -15.19 -22.46
C THR A 296 -19.29 -14.80 -22.69
N TYR A 297 -18.41 -15.80 -22.69
CA TYR A 297 -17.00 -15.68 -23.01
C TYR A 297 -16.55 -16.91 -23.82
N GLU A 298 -16.57 -16.77 -25.12
CA GLU A 298 -16.37 -17.89 -26.07
C GLU A 298 -14.99 -18.54 -25.95
N LYS A 299 -13.93 -17.73 -25.67
CA LYS A 299 -12.56 -18.25 -25.49
C LYS A 299 -12.42 -19.23 -24.33
N ALA A 300 -13.29 -19.14 -23.33
CA ALA A 300 -13.38 -20.07 -22.21
C ALA A 300 -14.51 -21.10 -22.37
N ASN A 301 -15.15 -21.14 -23.53
CA ASN A 301 -16.35 -21.98 -23.78
C ASN A 301 -17.46 -21.74 -22.73
N ILE A 302 -17.60 -20.51 -22.26
CA ILE A 302 -18.67 -20.08 -21.36
C ILE A 302 -19.71 -19.38 -22.25
N ILE A 303 -20.88 -19.97 -22.38
CA ILE A 303 -21.94 -19.45 -23.24
C ILE A 303 -23.23 -19.29 -22.44
N ASN A 304 -23.69 -18.04 -22.34
CA ASN A 304 -24.96 -17.70 -21.71
C ASN A 304 -25.12 -18.29 -20.28
N PHE A 305 -24.03 -18.34 -19.52
CA PHE A 305 -23.98 -18.90 -18.18
C PHE A 305 -24.49 -17.89 -17.14
N ASP A 306 -25.56 -18.22 -16.43
CA ASP A 306 -26.17 -17.36 -15.41
C ASP A 306 -25.37 -17.37 -14.11
N ILE A 307 -24.18 -16.77 -14.15
CA ILE A 307 -23.23 -16.77 -13.05
C ILE A 307 -23.78 -16.04 -11.82
N ARG A 308 -24.57 -14.98 -12.03
CA ARG A 308 -25.21 -14.26 -10.90
C ARG A 308 -26.14 -15.17 -10.14
N ASN A 309 -27.11 -15.77 -10.84
CA ASN A 309 -28.08 -16.65 -10.21
C ASN A 309 -27.41 -17.87 -9.56
N GLU A 310 -26.41 -18.46 -10.21
CA GLU A 310 -25.66 -19.60 -9.67
C GLU A 310 -25.01 -19.26 -8.32
N ILE A 311 -24.36 -18.09 -8.21
CA ILE A 311 -23.72 -17.65 -6.97
C ILE A 311 -24.79 -17.35 -5.89
N GLU A 312 -25.84 -16.63 -6.24
CA GLU A 312 -26.91 -16.26 -5.31
C GLU A 312 -27.66 -17.49 -4.77
N GLN A 313 -27.94 -18.46 -5.62
CA GLN A 313 -28.62 -19.70 -5.21
C GLN A 313 -27.74 -20.61 -4.37
N ARG A 314 -26.47 -20.80 -4.78
CA ARG A 314 -25.55 -21.73 -4.14
C ARG A 314 -24.99 -21.20 -2.83
N PHE A 315 -24.62 -19.91 -2.78
CA PHE A 315 -23.90 -19.34 -1.64
C PHE A 315 -24.74 -18.38 -0.81
N LYS A 316 -25.93 -17.99 -1.26
CA LYS A 316 -26.83 -17.03 -0.58
C LYS A 316 -26.14 -15.69 -0.30
N ARG A 317 -25.40 -15.18 -1.29
CA ARG A 317 -24.70 -13.89 -1.22
C ARG A 317 -25.21 -12.94 -2.30
N LYS A 318 -25.32 -11.65 -1.97
CA LYS A 318 -25.57 -10.60 -2.97
C LYS A 318 -24.48 -10.66 -4.03
N THR A 319 -24.85 -10.65 -5.31
CA THR A 319 -23.89 -10.84 -6.39
C THR A 319 -23.92 -9.69 -7.38
N VAL A 320 -22.73 -9.17 -7.69
CA VAL A 320 -22.53 -8.16 -8.72
C VAL A 320 -21.59 -8.72 -9.78
N VAL A 321 -21.98 -8.59 -11.05
CA VAL A 321 -21.17 -9.02 -12.19
C VAL A 321 -20.84 -7.82 -13.06
N LEU A 322 -19.59 -7.74 -13.55
CA LEU A 322 -19.11 -6.60 -14.30
C LEU A 322 -18.08 -7.04 -15.35
N ASN A 323 -18.11 -6.39 -16.52
CA ASN A 323 -17.07 -6.59 -17.51
C ASN A 323 -15.75 -5.97 -17.01
N ASP A 324 -14.62 -6.61 -17.34
CA ASP A 324 -13.28 -6.20 -16.92
C ASP A 324 -12.89 -4.80 -17.42
N THR A 325 -13.19 -4.49 -18.66
CA THR A 325 -12.84 -3.20 -19.26
C THR A 325 -13.74 -2.07 -18.77
N ASP A 326 -15.02 -2.38 -18.48
CA ASP A 326 -15.93 -1.42 -17.84
C ASP A 326 -15.45 -1.08 -16.43
N ALA A 327 -15.00 -2.09 -15.67
CA ALA A 327 -14.39 -1.88 -14.36
C ALA A 327 -13.11 -1.03 -14.46
N MET A 328 -12.23 -1.31 -15.44
CA MET A 328 -11.02 -0.50 -15.66
C MET A 328 -11.32 0.96 -16.02
N ALA A 329 -12.32 1.18 -16.89
CA ALA A 329 -12.73 2.53 -17.28
C ALA A 329 -13.26 3.33 -16.08
N LEU A 330 -14.13 2.72 -15.29
CA LEU A 330 -14.70 3.33 -14.09
C LEU A 330 -13.62 3.64 -13.05
N GLY A 331 -12.75 2.66 -12.75
CA GLY A 331 -11.69 2.84 -11.77
C GLY A 331 -10.67 3.90 -12.18
N TYR A 332 -10.27 3.92 -13.46
CA TYR A 332 -9.39 4.96 -13.98
C TYR A 332 -10.05 6.35 -13.91
N SER A 333 -11.29 6.48 -14.38
CA SER A 333 -12.06 7.73 -14.35
C SER A 333 -12.16 8.29 -12.93
N MET A 334 -12.52 7.46 -11.95
CA MET A 334 -12.67 7.88 -10.57
C MET A 334 -11.35 8.25 -9.91
N ARG A 335 -10.31 7.43 -10.13
CA ARG A 335 -9.02 7.60 -9.46
C ARG A 335 -8.17 8.72 -10.04
N GLU A 336 -8.10 8.81 -11.38
CA GLU A 336 -7.17 9.72 -12.05
C GLU A 336 -7.85 11.00 -12.55
N ARG A 337 -9.18 10.97 -12.72
CA ARG A 337 -9.91 12.05 -13.38
C ARG A 337 -11.12 12.57 -12.60
N ASN A 338 -11.24 12.18 -11.35
CA ASN A 338 -12.35 12.60 -10.48
C ASN A 338 -13.75 12.39 -11.11
N GLY A 339 -13.92 11.25 -11.80
CA GLY A 339 -15.17 10.87 -12.45
C GLY A 339 -15.41 11.49 -13.83
N ALA A 340 -14.47 12.27 -14.38
CA ALA A 340 -14.63 12.85 -15.72
C ALA A 340 -14.73 11.75 -16.81
N GLU A 341 -15.42 12.10 -17.92
CA GLU A 341 -15.57 11.22 -19.07
C GLU A 341 -14.23 10.59 -19.46
N THR A 342 -14.23 9.27 -19.61
CA THR A 342 -13.06 8.49 -19.96
C THR A 342 -13.46 7.29 -20.79
N ALA A 343 -12.78 7.09 -21.91
CA ALA A 343 -12.75 5.82 -22.61
C ALA A 343 -11.49 5.07 -22.24
N PHE A 344 -11.61 3.77 -21.98
CA PHE A 344 -10.50 2.89 -21.67
C PHE A 344 -10.39 1.80 -22.75
N TYR A 345 -9.23 1.76 -23.40
CA TYR A 345 -8.94 0.75 -24.41
C TYR A 345 -7.94 -0.27 -23.87
N PHE A 346 -8.33 -1.54 -23.86
CA PHE A 346 -7.51 -2.65 -23.41
C PHE A 346 -7.20 -3.61 -24.55
N LEU A 347 -5.92 -3.74 -24.90
CA LEU A 347 -5.48 -4.71 -25.92
C LEU A 347 -4.58 -5.76 -25.26
N PRO A 348 -5.10 -6.99 -24.98
CA PRO A 348 -4.29 -8.10 -24.52
C PRO A 348 -3.24 -8.50 -25.58
N SER A 349 -2.04 -8.92 -25.12
CA SER A 349 -0.97 -9.36 -26.02
C SER A 349 -1.44 -10.56 -26.88
N GLY A 350 -1.16 -10.49 -28.17
CA GLY A 350 -1.52 -11.55 -29.13
C GLY A 350 -2.96 -11.49 -29.65
N GLU A 351 -3.79 -10.58 -29.15
CA GLU A 351 -5.13 -10.32 -29.64
C GLU A 351 -5.13 -9.25 -30.73
N TYR A 352 -5.99 -9.43 -31.74
CA TYR A 352 -6.10 -8.45 -32.83
C TYR A 352 -7.19 -7.39 -32.59
N ALA A 353 -8.17 -7.69 -31.74
CA ALA A 353 -9.20 -6.76 -31.31
C ALA A 353 -9.03 -6.50 -29.80
N GLY A 354 -9.07 -5.24 -29.44
CA GLY A 354 -9.08 -4.84 -28.03
C GLY A 354 -10.50 -4.85 -27.45
N ASN A 355 -10.59 -4.46 -26.21
CA ASN A 355 -11.85 -4.20 -25.50
C ASN A 355 -11.95 -2.70 -25.18
N ILE A 356 -13.16 -2.18 -25.12
CA ILE A 356 -13.44 -0.78 -24.79
C ILE A 356 -14.43 -0.73 -23.64
N GLY A 357 -14.12 0.09 -22.63
CA GLY A 357 -15.06 0.52 -21.60
C GLY A 357 -15.14 2.04 -21.59
N MET A 358 -16.28 2.59 -21.18
CA MET A 358 -16.48 4.01 -21.04
C MET A 358 -17.16 4.34 -19.73
N SER A 359 -16.71 5.40 -19.07
CA SER A 359 -17.27 5.87 -17.81
C SER A 359 -17.34 7.39 -17.77
N GLU A 360 -18.40 7.90 -17.17
CA GLU A 360 -18.58 9.32 -16.87
C GLU A 360 -19.42 9.48 -15.62
N ASN A 361 -19.04 10.41 -14.74
CA ASN A 361 -19.74 10.74 -13.49
C ASN A 361 -20.00 9.52 -12.58
N GLY A 362 -19.06 8.58 -12.55
CA GLY A 362 -19.19 7.33 -11.76
C GLY A 362 -20.14 6.30 -12.36
N MET A 363 -20.58 6.48 -13.60
CA MET A 363 -21.45 5.56 -14.31
C MET A 363 -20.73 4.95 -15.51
N ILE A 364 -21.02 3.69 -15.78
CA ILE A 364 -20.58 2.97 -16.97
C ILE A 364 -21.53 3.34 -18.12
N PHE A 365 -20.95 3.65 -19.29
CA PHE A 365 -21.72 4.01 -20.48
C PHE A 365 -22.38 2.78 -21.10
N GLY A 366 -23.62 2.93 -21.49
CA GLY A 366 -24.39 1.87 -22.13
C GLY A 366 -24.82 0.76 -21.17
N ASN A 367 -25.20 -0.39 -21.70
CA ASN A 367 -25.42 -1.59 -20.90
C ASN A 367 -24.07 -2.22 -20.57
N ALA A 368 -23.74 -2.32 -19.29
CA ALA A 368 -22.50 -2.91 -18.82
C ALA A 368 -22.22 -4.25 -19.54
N GLY A 369 -21.05 -4.35 -20.14
CA GLY A 369 -20.63 -5.54 -20.88
C GLY A 369 -21.04 -5.62 -22.36
N HIS A 370 -21.73 -4.62 -22.91
CA HIS A 370 -22.12 -4.66 -24.33
C HIS A 370 -21.04 -4.14 -25.30
N MET A 371 -20.01 -3.46 -24.82
CA MET A 371 -18.88 -2.97 -25.64
C MET A 371 -17.63 -3.85 -25.55
N GLY A 372 -17.77 -5.12 -25.22
CA GLY A 372 -16.67 -6.06 -25.08
C GLY A 372 -15.97 -6.42 -26.39
N GLY A 373 -14.86 -7.17 -26.29
CA GLY A 373 -14.00 -7.56 -27.40
C GLY A 373 -14.70 -8.26 -28.55
N SER A 374 -15.76 -9.05 -28.26
CA SER A 374 -16.51 -9.73 -29.28
C SER A 374 -17.18 -8.81 -30.29
N GLN A 375 -17.66 -7.62 -29.85
CA GLN A 375 -18.24 -6.62 -30.75
C GLN A 375 -17.17 -5.95 -31.60
N LEU A 376 -15.97 -5.73 -31.06
CA LEU A 376 -14.84 -5.20 -31.83
C LEU A 376 -14.32 -6.23 -32.84
N GLU A 377 -14.36 -7.52 -32.53
CA GLU A 377 -14.07 -8.58 -33.51
C GLU A 377 -14.99 -8.49 -34.70
N GLY A 378 -16.30 -8.31 -34.49
CA GLY A 378 -17.27 -8.12 -35.55
C GLY A 378 -17.04 -6.86 -36.41
N ILE A 379 -16.61 -5.76 -35.78
CA ILE A 379 -16.25 -4.53 -36.49
C ILE A 379 -14.99 -4.72 -37.34
N THR A 380 -14.06 -5.59 -36.95
CA THR A 380 -12.83 -5.87 -37.67
C THR A 380 -13.10 -6.27 -39.14
N ASP A 381 -14.19 -6.98 -39.40
CA ASP A 381 -14.56 -7.40 -40.75
C ASP A 381 -14.96 -6.26 -41.69
N ILE A 382 -15.39 -5.14 -41.11
CA ILE A 382 -15.76 -3.92 -41.89
C ILE A 382 -14.67 -2.84 -41.88
N MET A 383 -13.62 -3.02 -41.09
CA MET A 383 -12.48 -2.10 -41.04
C MET A 383 -11.42 -2.50 -42.09
N THR A 384 -10.71 -1.49 -42.61
CA THR A 384 -9.60 -1.70 -43.53
C THR A 384 -8.29 -1.74 -42.76
N PHE A 385 -7.55 -2.83 -42.89
CA PHE A 385 -6.20 -3.00 -42.34
C PHE A 385 -5.17 -3.20 -43.47
N PRO A 386 -3.93 -2.68 -43.31
CA PRO A 386 -2.89 -2.84 -44.33
C PRO A 386 -2.38 -4.28 -44.47
N LYS A 387 -2.61 -5.11 -43.45
CA LYS A 387 -2.28 -6.54 -43.40
C LYS A 387 -3.35 -7.26 -42.61
N ASN A 388 -3.31 -8.60 -42.67
CA ASN A 388 -4.19 -9.45 -41.87
C ASN A 388 -4.06 -9.09 -40.37
N PRO A 389 -5.17 -8.81 -39.65
CA PRO A 389 -5.17 -8.40 -38.25
C PRO A 389 -4.46 -9.40 -37.32
N TYR A 390 -4.58 -10.71 -37.57
CA TYR A 390 -3.88 -11.74 -36.83
C TYR A 390 -2.34 -11.68 -36.99
N ALA A 391 -1.87 -11.23 -38.16
CA ALA A 391 -0.46 -11.01 -38.40
C ALA A 391 0.05 -9.75 -37.71
N LEU A 392 -0.77 -8.69 -37.72
CA LEU A 392 -0.48 -7.44 -37.01
C LEU A 392 -0.38 -7.64 -35.50
N ALA A 393 -1.24 -8.47 -34.90
CA ALA A 393 -1.23 -8.74 -33.47
C ALA A 393 0.09 -9.34 -32.91
N LYS A 394 0.94 -9.85 -33.81
CA LYS A 394 2.19 -10.53 -33.43
C LYS A 394 3.40 -9.61 -33.30
N THR A 395 3.29 -8.36 -33.71
CA THR A 395 4.41 -7.40 -33.69
C THR A 395 4.04 -6.09 -32.97
N PRO A 396 5.03 -5.41 -32.37
CA PRO A 396 4.79 -4.09 -31.75
C PRO A 396 4.19 -3.08 -32.72
N GLU A 397 4.74 -2.97 -33.92
CA GLU A 397 4.26 -2.06 -34.96
C GLU A 397 2.84 -2.40 -35.42
N GLY A 398 2.53 -3.70 -35.51
CA GLY A 398 1.20 -4.17 -35.84
C GLY A 398 0.17 -3.86 -34.75
N ASN A 399 0.56 -3.95 -33.46
CA ASN A 399 -0.29 -3.55 -32.35
C ASN A 399 -0.58 -2.03 -32.36
N VAL A 400 0.38 -1.21 -32.74
CA VAL A 400 0.18 0.25 -32.93
C VAL A 400 -0.88 0.49 -34.00
N ILE A 401 -0.79 -0.20 -35.15
CA ILE A 401 -1.76 -0.10 -36.24
C ILE A 401 -3.16 -0.54 -35.81
N LEU A 402 -3.27 -1.68 -35.11
CA LEU A 402 -4.54 -2.17 -34.60
C LEU A 402 -5.19 -1.17 -33.64
N ALA A 403 -4.43 -0.76 -32.61
CA ALA A 403 -4.93 0.16 -31.62
C ALA A 403 -5.33 1.51 -32.21
N ALA A 404 -4.53 2.06 -33.13
CA ALA A 404 -4.85 3.32 -33.77
C ALA A 404 -6.20 3.28 -34.53
N ARG A 405 -6.51 2.17 -35.20
CA ARG A 405 -7.79 2.03 -35.90
C ARG A 405 -8.96 1.89 -34.97
N TYR A 406 -8.85 1.09 -33.93
CA TYR A 406 -9.94 0.94 -32.94
C TYR A 406 -10.15 2.23 -32.15
N ILE A 407 -9.07 2.90 -31.72
CA ILE A 407 -9.16 4.18 -30.99
C ILE A 407 -9.70 5.29 -31.94
N ALA A 408 -9.31 5.30 -33.21
CA ALA A 408 -9.88 6.22 -34.20
C ALA A 408 -11.39 6.03 -34.36
N GLY A 409 -11.84 4.78 -34.45
CA GLY A 409 -13.27 4.46 -34.46
C GLY A 409 -13.96 4.92 -33.18
N LEU A 410 -13.38 4.62 -32.02
CA LEU A 410 -13.90 5.05 -30.72
C LEU A 410 -14.08 6.58 -30.66
N ILE A 411 -13.05 7.34 -30.99
CA ILE A 411 -13.09 8.81 -31.00
C ILE A 411 -14.19 9.31 -31.95
N THR A 412 -14.27 8.74 -33.16
CA THR A 412 -15.21 9.15 -34.18
C THR A 412 -16.66 8.91 -33.79
N PHE A 413 -16.96 7.77 -33.16
CA PHE A 413 -18.31 7.39 -32.78
C PHE A 413 -18.81 8.02 -31.48
N THR A 414 -17.89 8.27 -30.52
CA THR A 414 -18.27 8.75 -29.19
C THR A 414 -17.98 10.22 -28.96
N GLY A 415 -16.99 10.80 -29.68
CA GLY A 415 -16.50 12.13 -29.43
C GLY A 415 -15.77 12.28 -28.09
N CYS A 416 -15.28 11.17 -27.49
CA CYS A 416 -14.67 11.18 -26.16
C CYS A 416 -13.47 12.15 -26.10
N ALA A 417 -13.38 12.85 -24.97
CA ALA A 417 -12.33 13.87 -24.74
C ALA A 417 -11.04 13.27 -24.14
N HIS A 418 -11.07 12.03 -23.68
CA HIS A 418 -9.92 11.35 -23.08
C HIS A 418 -9.95 9.84 -23.33
N VAL A 419 -8.80 9.30 -23.71
CA VAL A 419 -8.60 7.86 -23.88
C VAL A 419 -7.42 7.39 -23.03
N ALA A 420 -7.68 6.56 -22.04
CA ALA A 420 -6.66 5.77 -21.38
C ALA A 420 -6.48 4.43 -22.13
N TYR A 421 -5.28 3.91 -22.22
CA TYR A 421 -5.08 2.60 -22.82
C TYR A 421 -4.04 1.76 -22.13
N TYR A 422 -4.26 0.44 -22.16
CA TYR A 422 -3.26 -0.56 -21.80
C TYR A 422 -3.07 -1.54 -22.97
N ALA A 423 -1.86 -1.51 -23.51
CA ALA A 423 -1.42 -2.44 -24.53
C ALA A 423 0.07 -2.70 -24.33
N LYS A 424 0.42 -3.89 -23.87
CA LYS A 424 1.79 -4.24 -23.52
C LYS A 424 2.74 -4.19 -24.72
N MET A 425 2.24 -4.54 -25.90
CA MET A 425 3.03 -4.58 -27.14
C MET A 425 3.25 -3.22 -27.77
N ILE A 426 2.51 -2.18 -27.40
CA ILE A 426 2.73 -0.82 -27.88
C ILE A 426 3.87 -0.21 -27.08
N PRO A 427 5.00 0.21 -27.71
CA PRO A 427 6.17 0.67 -26.97
C PRO A 427 5.89 1.97 -26.20
N ASP A 428 5.29 2.95 -26.87
CA ASP A 428 5.05 4.29 -26.34
C ASP A 428 3.82 4.96 -26.98
N THR A 429 3.37 6.05 -26.37
CA THR A 429 2.22 6.82 -26.85
C THR A 429 2.56 7.62 -28.13
N GLU A 430 3.82 7.99 -28.34
CA GLU A 430 4.24 8.75 -29.53
C GLU A 430 4.04 7.94 -30.82
N SER A 431 4.40 6.65 -30.79
CA SER A 431 4.19 5.74 -31.91
C SER A 431 2.70 5.58 -32.25
N LEU A 432 1.86 5.48 -31.22
CA LEU A 432 0.41 5.41 -31.38
C LEU A 432 -0.16 6.72 -31.95
N MET A 433 0.30 7.86 -31.46
CA MET A 433 -0.14 9.19 -31.94
C MET A 433 0.22 9.40 -33.40
N LYS A 434 1.44 9.04 -33.83
CA LYS A 434 1.86 9.13 -35.24
C LYS A 434 0.95 8.31 -36.17
N GLU A 435 0.57 7.09 -35.76
CA GLU A 435 -0.34 6.28 -36.57
C GLU A 435 -1.77 6.84 -36.57
N LEU A 436 -2.27 7.36 -35.42
CA LEU A 436 -3.57 8.02 -35.35
C LEU A 436 -3.66 9.25 -36.26
N GLU A 437 -2.60 10.06 -36.35
CA GLU A 437 -2.54 11.23 -37.23
C GLU A 437 -2.62 10.87 -38.74
N THR A 438 -2.38 9.62 -39.11
CA THR A 438 -2.62 9.13 -40.47
C THR A 438 -4.09 8.86 -40.76
N ILE A 439 -4.93 8.78 -39.74
CA ILE A 439 -6.35 8.39 -39.81
C ILE A 439 -7.24 9.58 -39.47
N ILE A 440 -6.93 10.33 -38.43
CA ILE A 440 -7.71 11.46 -37.90
C ILE A 440 -6.81 12.69 -37.87
N ARG A 441 -7.37 13.89 -38.18
CA ARG A 441 -6.64 15.17 -38.04
C ARG A 441 -6.26 15.38 -36.57
N ARG A 442 -5.08 15.94 -36.34
CA ARG A 442 -4.48 16.16 -35.03
C ARG A 442 -5.40 16.90 -34.07
N GLU A 443 -6.12 17.91 -34.54
CA GLU A 443 -7.04 18.71 -33.74
C GLU A 443 -8.25 17.96 -33.19
N TYR A 444 -8.56 16.75 -33.70
CA TYR A 444 -9.65 15.90 -33.22
C TYR A 444 -9.20 14.73 -32.38
N ILE A 445 -7.89 14.56 -32.20
CA ILE A 445 -7.35 13.50 -31.32
C ILE A 445 -7.38 14.01 -29.89
N PRO A 446 -8.11 13.33 -28.98
CA PRO A 446 -8.18 13.70 -27.58
C PRO A 446 -6.86 13.46 -26.85
N GLU A 447 -6.84 13.73 -25.55
CA GLU A 447 -5.74 13.32 -24.69
C GLU A 447 -5.68 11.78 -24.63
N ILE A 448 -4.49 11.21 -24.93
CA ILE A 448 -4.26 9.77 -24.94
C ILE A 448 -3.18 9.42 -23.93
N VAL A 449 -3.52 8.57 -22.97
CA VAL A 449 -2.63 8.20 -21.85
C VAL A 449 -2.41 6.70 -21.81
N LYS A 450 -1.14 6.27 -21.83
CA LYS A 450 -0.76 4.87 -21.59
C LYS A 450 -0.70 4.59 -20.11
N VAL A 451 -1.42 3.58 -19.64
CA VAL A 451 -1.32 3.14 -18.24
C VAL A 451 -0.33 1.98 -18.09
N ALA A 452 0.38 1.96 -16.97
CA ALA A 452 1.40 0.95 -16.68
C ALA A 452 0.81 -0.37 -16.14
N SER A 453 -0.34 -0.31 -15.48
CA SER A 453 -1.03 -1.44 -14.87
C SER A 453 -2.54 -1.25 -14.94
N ILE A 454 -3.27 -2.33 -15.07
CA ILE A 454 -4.74 -2.34 -15.11
C ILE A 454 -5.37 -2.84 -13.82
N ARG A 455 -4.58 -3.49 -12.96
CA ARG A 455 -5.08 -4.27 -11.85
C ARG A 455 -5.84 -3.43 -10.82
N ASP A 456 -5.23 -2.35 -10.38
CA ASP A 456 -5.85 -1.50 -9.36
C ASP A 456 -7.07 -0.78 -9.91
N TYR A 457 -7.04 -0.29 -11.16
CA TYR A 457 -8.23 0.30 -11.79
C TYR A 457 -9.40 -0.67 -11.89
N LEU A 458 -9.13 -1.94 -12.20
CA LEU A 458 -10.16 -2.98 -12.25
C LEU A 458 -10.83 -3.17 -10.89
N TYR A 459 -10.04 -3.29 -9.82
CA TYR A 459 -10.57 -3.48 -8.48
C TYR A 459 -11.25 -2.23 -7.93
N ASP A 460 -10.65 -1.06 -8.10
CA ASP A 460 -11.21 0.22 -7.66
C ASP A 460 -12.56 0.50 -8.34
N GLY A 461 -12.64 0.26 -9.65
CA GLY A 461 -13.88 0.43 -10.39
C GLY A 461 -14.97 -0.56 -9.98
N ALA A 462 -14.61 -1.81 -9.74
CA ALA A 462 -15.56 -2.83 -9.27
C ALA A 462 -16.08 -2.51 -7.86
N MET A 463 -15.21 -2.09 -6.95
CA MET A 463 -15.63 -1.65 -5.60
C MET A 463 -16.54 -0.43 -5.67
N TYR A 464 -16.13 0.60 -6.43
CA TYR A 464 -16.95 1.79 -6.63
C TYR A 464 -18.35 1.43 -7.17
N TYR A 465 -18.42 0.54 -8.15
CA TYR A 465 -19.69 0.08 -8.73
C TYR A 465 -20.57 -0.65 -7.70
N ILE A 466 -19.99 -1.51 -6.86
CA ILE A 466 -20.71 -2.22 -5.79
C ILE A 466 -21.31 -1.23 -4.76
N GLU A 467 -20.49 -0.26 -4.34
CA GLU A 467 -20.87 0.71 -3.29
C GLU A 467 -21.93 1.71 -3.74
N ASN A 468 -21.88 2.11 -5.02
CA ASN A 468 -22.75 3.16 -5.56
C ASN A 468 -23.95 2.63 -6.33
N ARG A 469 -24.07 1.32 -6.49
CA ARG A 469 -25.24 0.71 -7.12
C ARG A 469 -26.43 0.82 -6.18
N LYS A 470 -27.31 1.80 -6.42
CA LYS A 470 -28.65 1.79 -5.83
C LYS A 470 -29.36 0.56 -6.35
N ASP A 471 -29.90 -0.28 -5.45
CA ASP A 471 -30.59 -1.51 -5.75
C ASP A 471 -31.58 -1.29 -6.92
N GLN A 472 -31.25 -1.84 -8.08
CA GLN A 472 -32.16 -2.03 -9.22
C GLN A 472 -32.66 -3.45 -9.23
#